data_8e3561820be99bde737b50a0903fbf03
#
_entry.id   8e3561820be99bde737b50a0903fbf03
#
_cell.length_a   1.000
_cell.length_b   1.000
_cell.length_c   1.000
_cell.angle_alpha   90.00
_cell.angle_beta   90.00
_cell.angle_gamma   90.00
#
_symmetry.space_group_name_H-M   'P 1'
#
loop_
_entity.id
_entity.type
_entity.pdbx_description
1 polymer ?
#
loop_
_entity_poly.entity_id
_entity_poly.type
_entity_poly.pdbx_seq_one_letter_code
_entity_poly.pdbx_strand_id
1 'polypeptide(L)'
;MKSNWKKMLIASMACVALTGVSATSFAAGYSLNPEVKTATPALLQASEIGVRTYNTTDAELQKAPNKDAIVVMSFGTTYKDTRAKTIEATVEEIQKAHPNTKVVLAFTSHIIIDRVKANEGITIPTPEEALAQLKAEGYNRIALTCLDIIPGMEYAYKTAVYDIYKTQFKKMTIGTPLMYWMGQEGQRDDVEAVMQAIGSQMPKLGKKDAVLVMAHGTPDPSNAYYSVMQDRLNKLYDGKVMIYTVEGWPSLEDIIPQLKAKGINHVTMMPLMMVAGDHANNDMAGAEEDSHKSILEKEGIKVDAYIHGLGENQNVRQLFVDRANEAWNALEAEK
;
A
#
# COMPACT_ATOMS: atom_id res chain seq x y z
N MET A 1 -19.10 19.34 -31.81
CA MET A 1 -17.70 19.48 -31.34
C MET A 1 -17.42 18.35 -30.36
N LYS A 2 -16.78 17.25 -30.81
CA LYS A 2 -16.39 16.14 -29.93
C LYS A 2 -15.07 16.52 -29.27
N SER A 3 -15.07 16.57 -27.93
CA SER A 3 -13.95 16.99 -27.11
C SER A 3 -12.74 16.07 -27.31
N ASN A 4 -11.63 16.64 -27.79
CA ASN A 4 -10.35 15.96 -28.00
C ASN A 4 -9.51 15.85 -26.69
N TRP A 5 -10.12 15.66 -25.54
CA TRP A 5 -9.42 15.50 -24.26
C TRP A 5 -8.57 14.23 -24.14
N LYS A 6 -8.83 13.25 -25.03
CA LYS A 6 -8.09 11.96 -25.04
C LYS A 6 -6.65 12.04 -25.56
N LYS A 7 -6.16 13.21 -25.98
CA LYS A 7 -4.83 13.35 -26.60
C LYS A 7 -3.76 13.97 -25.70
N MET A 8 -4.05 14.27 -24.44
CA MET A 8 -3.07 15.01 -23.60
C MET A 8 -2.12 14.12 -22.78
N LEU A 9 -2.38 12.82 -22.71
CA LEU A 9 -1.51 11.86 -22.02
C LEU A 9 -1.39 10.60 -22.90
N ILE A 10 -0.36 10.51 -23.73
CA ILE A 10 -0.06 9.31 -24.52
C ILE A 10 1.18 8.66 -23.89
N ALA A 11 1.00 7.44 -23.39
CA ALA A 11 2.10 6.58 -23.02
C ALA A 11 2.92 6.20 -24.26
N SER A 12 4.20 6.53 -24.30
CA SER A 12 5.08 6.03 -25.34
C SER A 12 5.50 4.60 -25.03
N MET A 13 4.93 3.62 -25.74
CA MET A 13 5.46 2.27 -25.81
C MET A 13 6.77 2.27 -26.58
N ALA A 14 7.88 2.03 -25.93
CA ALA A 14 9.11 1.61 -26.62
C ALA A 14 9.01 0.10 -26.91
N CYS A 15 8.85 -0.26 -28.17
CA CYS A 15 8.97 -1.65 -28.63
C CYS A 15 10.42 -2.12 -28.49
N VAL A 16 10.70 -3.04 -27.57
CA VAL A 16 11.92 -3.85 -27.61
C VAL A 16 11.53 -5.27 -27.98
N ALA A 17 12.16 -5.78 -29.05
CA ALA A 17 11.89 -7.08 -29.64
C ALA A 17 12.31 -8.24 -28.72
N LEU A 18 11.50 -9.27 -28.73
CA LEU A 18 11.51 -10.55 -28.02
C LEU A 18 12.84 -11.31 -28.01
N THR A 19 13.27 -11.72 -26.80
CA THR A 19 13.71 -13.09 -26.53
C THR A 19 13.17 -13.50 -25.16
N GLY A 20 12.53 -14.68 -25.09
CA GLY A 20 11.67 -15.13 -24.01
C GLY A 20 12.34 -15.24 -22.64
N VAL A 21 11.91 -14.36 -21.76
CA VAL A 21 11.85 -14.51 -20.31
C VAL A 21 10.54 -13.85 -19.91
N SER A 22 9.76 -14.49 -19.04
CA SER A 22 8.51 -13.90 -18.50
C SER A 22 8.82 -12.55 -17.88
N ALA A 23 8.71 -11.50 -18.68
CA ALA A 23 8.85 -10.14 -18.20
C ALA A 23 7.59 -9.83 -17.39
N THR A 24 7.73 -9.78 -16.07
CA THR A 24 6.84 -8.97 -15.24
C THR A 24 6.84 -7.57 -15.84
N SER A 25 5.74 -7.17 -16.47
CA SER A 25 5.62 -5.85 -17.06
C SER A 25 5.63 -4.84 -15.90
N PHE A 26 6.78 -4.21 -15.69
CA PHE A 26 6.83 -3.04 -14.81
C PHE A 26 5.89 -1.99 -15.39
N ALA A 27 5.01 -1.45 -14.55
CA ALA A 27 4.16 -0.35 -14.96
C ALA A 27 5.06 0.80 -15.42
N ALA A 28 5.02 1.12 -16.72
CA ALA A 28 5.75 2.27 -17.24
C ALA A 28 5.20 3.53 -16.56
N GLY A 29 6.05 4.34 -15.95
CA GLY A 29 5.65 5.63 -15.40
C GLY A 29 5.04 6.50 -16.52
N TYR A 30 4.07 7.35 -16.17
CA TYR A 30 3.57 8.34 -17.11
C TYR A 30 4.66 9.34 -17.44
N SER A 31 4.72 9.78 -18.69
CA SER A 31 5.59 10.84 -19.14
C SER A 31 4.77 11.96 -19.77
N LEU A 32 5.32 13.17 -19.77
CA LEU A 32 4.69 14.27 -20.49
C LEU A 32 4.53 13.94 -21.97
N ASN A 33 3.41 14.37 -22.54
CA ASN A 33 3.18 14.26 -23.98
C ASN A 33 4.34 14.91 -24.73
N PRO A 34 4.94 14.24 -25.76
CA PRO A 34 6.06 14.78 -26.55
C PRO A 34 5.76 16.11 -27.23
N GLU A 35 4.49 16.50 -27.40
CA GLU A 35 4.08 17.80 -27.92
C GLU A 35 4.30 18.95 -26.92
N VAL A 36 4.54 18.65 -25.63
CA VAL A 36 4.88 19.65 -24.61
C VAL A 36 6.31 20.13 -24.82
N LYS A 37 6.45 21.29 -25.44
CA LYS A 37 7.76 21.88 -25.79
C LYS A 37 8.44 22.60 -24.62
N THR A 38 7.64 23.06 -23.65
CA THR A 38 8.15 23.79 -22.48
C THR A 38 7.48 23.24 -21.23
N ALA A 39 8.26 22.60 -20.37
CA ALA A 39 7.79 22.07 -19.11
C ALA A 39 8.27 22.96 -17.95
N THR A 40 7.35 23.39 -17.10
CA THR A 40 7.69 24.05 -15.83
C THR A 40 8.01 23.01 -14.76
N PRO A 41 8.78 23.38 -13.69
CA PRO A 41 9.02 22.45 -12.58
C PRO A 41 7.74 21.87 -11.97
N ALA A 42 6.69 22.69 -11.83
CA ALA A 42 5.40 22.24 -11.31
C ALA A 42 4.71 21.22 -12.24
N LEU A 43 4.78 21.42 -13.56
CA LEU A 43 4.23 20.47 -14.52
C LEU A 43 5.00 19.14 -14.49
N LEU A 44 6.32 19.19 -14.41
CA LEU A 44 7.16 17.99 -14.26
C LEU A 44 6.80 17.23 -13.00
N GLN A 45 6.73 17.91 -11.85
CA GLN A 45 6.35 17.29 -10.58
C GLN A 45 4.94 16.69 -10.63
N ALA A 46 3.98 17.39 -11.22
CA ALA A 46 2.60 16.91 -11.35
C ALA A 46 2.46 15.70 -12.29
N SER A 47 3.41 15.50 -13.22
CA SER A 47 3.44 14.35 -14.12
C SER A 47 4.12 13.11 -13.52
N GLU A 48 4.76 13.24 -12.36
CA GLU A 48 5.38 12.11 -11.66
C GLU A 48 4.32 11.28 -10.93
N ILE A 49 3.68 10.34 -11.63
CA ILE A 49 2.76 9.37 -11.05
C ILE A 49 3.36 7.96 -11.09
N GLY A 50 2.94 7.11 -10.16
CA GLY A 50 3.56 5.81 -9.98
C GLY A 50 4.87 5.89 -9.20
N VAL A 51 5.86 5.11 -9.59
CA VAL A 51 7.21 5.18 -9.00
C VAL A 51 7.88 6.50 -9.43
N ARG A 52 8.31 7.28 -8.44
CA ARG A 52 9.01 8.55 -8.69
C ARG A 52 10.51 8.37 -8.55
N THR A 53 11.29 9.09 -9.35
CA THR A 53 12.75 9.02 -9.34
C THR A 53 13.38 10.41 -9.36
N TYR A 54 14.24 10.66 -8.38
CA TYR A 54 15.10 11.83 -8.36
C TYR A 54 16.55 11.44 -8.66
N ASN A 55 17.22 12.20 -9.50
CA ASN A 55 18.65 12.11 -9.73
C ASN A 55 19.28 13.48 -9.44
N THR A 56 20.34 13.48 -8.66
CA THR A 56 21.02 14.72 -8.28
C THR A 56 21.64 15.43 -9.48
N THR A 57 21.66 16.76 -9.41
CA THR A 57 22.46 17.61 -10.30
C THR A 57 23.79 18.05 -9.65
N ASP A 58 24.02 17.68 -8.38
CA ASP A 58 25.25 17.97 -7.66
C ASP A 58 26.40 17.11 -8.21
N ALA A 59 27.46 17.77 -8.71
CA ALA A 59 28.59 17.12 -9.37
C ALA A 59 29.39 16.23 -8.41
N GLU A 60 29.46 16.55 -7.13
CA GLU A 60 30.23 15.75 -6.16
C GLU A 60 29.43 14.50 -5.76
N LEU A 61 28.13 14.62 -5.57
CA LEU A 61 27.29 13.46 -5.35
C LEU A 61 27.27 12.53 -6.57
N GLN A 62 27.26 13.07 -7.78
CA GLN A 62 27.31 12.26 -9.01
C GLN A 62 28.57 11.40 -9.11
N LYS A 63 29.74 11.91 -8.69
CA LYS A 63 31.00 11.19 -8.71
C LYS A 63 31.15 10.16 -7.60
N ALA A 64 30.40 10.29 -6.52
CA ALA A 64 30.51 9.39 -5.37
C ALA A 64 30.20 7.94 -5.78
N PRO A 65 30.95 6.94 -5.28
CA PRO A 65 30.65 5.53 -5.52
C PRO A 65 29.24 5.20 -4.97
N ASN A 66 28.51 4.38 -5.72
CA ASN A 66 27.16 3.99 -5.32
C ASN A 66 27.21 3.15 -4.04
N LYS A 67 26.37 3.53 -3.07
CA LYS A 67 26.08 2.74 -1.88
C LYS A 67 24.60 2.81 -1.62
N ASP A 68 23.94 1.66 -1.70
CA ASP A 68 22.51 1.54 -1.88
C ASP A 68 21.81 1.01 -0.62
N ALA A 69 20.62 1.53 -0.33
CA ALA A 69 19.79 1.02 0.73
C ALA A 69 18.29 1.09 0.33
N ILE A 70 17.49 0.25 0.98
CA ILE A 70 16.03 0.28 0.94
C ILE A 70 15.50 0.74 2.29
N VAL A 71 14.57 1.69 2.31
CA VAL A 71 13.82 2.07 3.51
C VAL A 71 12.38 1.62 3.32
N VAL A 72 11.93 0.73 4.21
CA VAL A 72 10.54 0.26 4.28
C VAL A 72 9.81 1.10 5.31
N MET A 73 8.82 1.87 4.87
CA MET A 73 8.05 2.77 5.72
C MET A 73 6.69 2.16 6.07
N SER A 74 6.35 2.10 7.34
CA SER A 74 5.07 1.60 7.85
C SER A 74 4.51 2.54 8.92
N PHE A 75 3.19 2.60 9.06
CA PHE A 75 2.57 3.29 10.20
C PHE A 75 3.05 2.72 11.53
N GLY A 76 3.20 1.40 11.59
CA GLY A 76 3.60 0.68 12.79
C GLY A 76 2.45 0.09 13.59
N THR A 77 2.78 -0.66 14.63
CA THR A 77 1.85 -1.19 15.62
C THR A 77 2.55 -1.47 16.95
N THR A 78 1.84 -1.32 18.05
CA THR A 78 2.30 -1.70 19.40
C THR A 78 2.07 -3.17 19.72
N TYR A 79 1.29 -3.88 18.90
CA TYR A 79 1.03 -5.31 19.07
C TYR A 79 2.21 -6.13 18.56
N LYS A 80 3.06 -6.58 19.47
CA LYS A 80 4.33 -7.25 19.17
C LYS A 80 4.18 -8.47 18.26
N ASP A 81 3.25 -9.38 18.60
CA ASP A 81 3.06 -10.63 17.84
C ASP A 81 2.53 -10.35 16.43
N THR A 82 1.58 -9.42 16.31
CA THR A 82 1.05 -8.98 15.02
C THR A 82 2.13 -8.29 14.19
N ARG A 83 2.95 -7.41 14.80
CA ARG A 83 4.10 -6.76 14.14
C ARG A 83 5.06 -7.78 13.54
N ALA A 84 5.45 -8.79 14.34
CA ALA A 84 6.36 -9.85 13.90
C ALA A 84 5.81 -10.63 12.70
N LYS A 85 4.52 -11.00 12.73
CA LYS A 85 3.87 -11.80 11.67
C LYS A 85 3.53 -11.02 10.40
N THR A 86 3.52 -9.71 10.45
CA THR A 86 3.06 -8.84 9.37
C THR A 86 4.19 -7.94 8.86
N ILE A 87 4.48 -6.84 9.57
CA ILE A 87 5.46 -5.83 9.16
C ILE A 87 6.85 -6.45 9.07
N GLU A 88 7.33 -7.08 10.15
CA GLU A 88 8.69 -7.63 10.20
C GLU A 88 8.85 -8.78 9.20
N ALA A 89 7.85 -9.67 9.08
CA ALA A 89 7.85 -10.74 8.08
C ALA A 89 7.93 -10.20 6.65
N THR A 90 7.24 -9.10 6.35
CA THR A 90 7.30 -8.45 5.02
C THR A 90 8.69 -7.84 4.78
N VAL A 91 9.25 -7.16 5.79
CA VAL A 91 10.61 -6.61 5.71
C VAL A 91 11.65 -7.71 5.49
N GLU A 92 11.49 -8.85 6.17
CA GLU A 92 12.37 -10.01 5.95
C GLU A 92 12.28 -10.56 4.53
N GLU A 93 11.09 -10.61 3.93
CA GLU A 93 10.92 -11.05 2.54
C GLU A 93 11.55 -10.05 1.55
N ILE A 94 11.43 -8.75 1.81
CA ILE A 94 12.13 -7.70 1.04
C ILE A 94 13.66 -7.86 1.19
N GLN A 95 14.16 -8.10 2.42
CA GLN A 95 15.58 -8.35 2.65
C GLN A 95 16.08 -9.61 1.94
N LYS A 96 15.27 -10.68 1.89
CA LYS A 96 15.60 -11.90 1.15
C LYS A 96 15.66 -11.67 -0.36
N ALA A 97 14.80 -10.80 -0.90
CA ALA A 97 14.84 -10.39 -2.30
C ALA A 97 16.07 -9.52 -2.64
N HIS A 98 16.62 -8.81 -1.64
CA HIS A 98 17.78 -7.94 -1.76
C HIS A 98 18.89 -8.29 -0.76
N PRO A 99 19.52 -9.50 -0.85
CA PRO A 99 20.37 -10.05 0.21
C PRO A 99 21.64 -9.24 0.48
N ASN A 100 22.12 -8.48 -0.51
CA ASN A 100 23.34 -7.67 -0.41
C ASN A 100 23.06 -6.18 -0.17
N THR A 101 21.81 -5.81 0.07
CA THR A 101 21.37 -4.42 0.26
C THR A 101 20.94 -4.21 1.70
N LYS A 102 21.29 -3.08 2.29
CA LYS A 102 20.78 -2.71 3.62
C LYS A 102 19.30 -2.36 3.51
N VAL A 103 18.46 -3.06 4.24
CA VAL A 103 17.02 -2.77 4.39
C VAL A 103 16.78 -2.23 5.79
N VAL A 104 16.12 -1.07 5.88
CA VAL A 104 15.81 -0.39 7.14
C VAL A 104 14.30 -0.25 7.27
N LEU A 105 13.74 -0.65 8.40
CA LEU A 105 12.35 -0.41 8.76
C LEU A 105 12.24 0.95 9.47
N ALA A 106 11.28 1.76 9.05
CA ALA A 106 10.94 3.04 9.68
C ALA A 106 9.44 3.12 9.95
N PHE A 107 9.05 3.71 11.10
CA PHE A 107 7.65 3.95 11.43
C PHE A 107 7.29 5.42 11.27
N THR A 108 6.07 5.68 10.78
CA THR A 108 5.55 7.04 10.60
C THR A 108 4.76 7.53 11.81
N SER A 109 4.20 6.64 12.62
CA SER A 109 3.45 7.02 13.82
C SER A 109 4.40 7.23 15.01
N HIS A 110 4.62 8.49 15.38
CA HIS A 110 5.43 8.85 16.56
C HIS A 110 4.86 8.25 17.85
N ILE A 111 3.52 8.22 18.00
CA ILE A 111 2.86 7.59 19.16
C ILE A 111 3.22 6.10 19.26
N ILE A 112 3.22 5.39 18.14
CA ILE A 112 3.59 3.97 18.11
C ILE A 112 5.07 3.79 18.46
N ILE A 113 5.96 4.61 17.88
CA ILE A 113 7.40 4.59 18.18
C ILE A 113 7.65 4.74 19.68
N ASP A 114 7.03 5.77 20.29
CA ASP A 114 7.20 6.04 21.72
C ASP A 114 6.67 4.89 22.60
N ARG A 115 5.51 4.34 22.24
CA ARG A 115 4.94 3.20 22.98
C ARG A 115 5.77 1.93 22.84
N VAL A 116 6.27 1.61 21.66
CA VAL A 116 7.16 0.46 21.43
C VAL A 116 8.44 0.64 22.21
N LYS A 117 9.03 1.83 22.22
CA LYS A 117 10.21 2.14 23.00
C LYS A 117 9.96 1.99 24.50
N ALA A 118 8.83 2.49 25.00
CA ALA A 118 8.48 2.41 26.42
C ALA A 118 8.21 0.95 26.86
N ASN A 119 7.52 0.16 26.03
CA ASN A 119 7.07 -1.17 26.40
C ASN A 119 8.12 -2.26 26.15
N GLU A 120 8.97 -2.10 25.14
CA GLU A 120 9.87 -3.14 24.65
C GLU A 120 11.35 -2.73 24.68
N GLY A 121 11.66 -1.44 24.92
CA GLY A 121 13.03 -0.92 24.87
C GLY A 121 13.61 -0.83 23.43
N ILE A 122 12.79 -1.05 22.40
CA ILE A 122 13.20 -1.04 20.99
C ILE A 122 13.00 0.35 20.43
N THR A 123 14.02 0.90 19.78
CA THR A 123 13.92 2.16 19.05
C THR A 123 13.78 1.87 17.55
N ILE A 124 12.62 2.21 16.98
CA ILE A 124 12.38 2.15 15.53
C ILE A 124 12.45 3.60 15.02
N PRO A 125 13.29 3.90 14.03
CA PRO A 125 13.45 5.27 13.54
C PRO A 125 12.21 5.75 12.78
N THR A 126 12.02 7.07 12.73
CA THR A 126 11.17 7.70 11.71
C THR A 126 11.84 7.60 10.34
N PRO A 127 11.11 7.82 9.22
CA PRO A 127 11.72 7.87 7.89
C PRO A 127 12.86 8.89 7.80
N GLU A 128 12.71 10.05 8.43
CA GLU A 128 13.70 11.13 8.46
C GLU A 128 14.96 10.71 9.22
N GLU A 129 14.80 10.08 10.39
CA GLU A 129 15.91 9.55 11.17
C GLU A 129 16.65 8.44 10.44
N ALA A 130 15.91 7.53 9.77
CA ALA A 130 16.49 6.48 8.96
C ALA A 130 17.32 7.05 7.80
N LEU A 131 16.81 8.06 7.10
CA LEU A 131 17.53 8.75 6.02
C LEU A 131 18.77 9.49 6.55
N ALA A 132 18.68 10.18 7.68
CA ALA A 132 19.82 10.86 8.31
C ALA A 132 20.91 9.87 8.71
N GLN A 133 20.54 8.73 9.30
CA GLN A 133 21.48 7.67 9.65
C GLN A 133 22.16 7.06 8.41
N LEU A 134 21.38 6.70 7.38
CA LEU A 134 21.93 6.14 6.14
C LEU A 134 22.91 7.10 5.47
N LYS A 135 22.57 8.40 5.44
CA LYS A 135 23.47 9.44 4.91
C LYS A 135 24.77 9.50 5.71
N ALA A 136 24.71 9.49 7.04
CA ALA A 136 25.91 9.49 7.90
C ALA A 136 26.76 8.24 7.71
N GLU A 137 26.16 7.09 7.37
CA GLU A 137 26.85 5.86 7.03
C GLU A 137 27.38 5.82 5.57
N GLY A 138 27.16 6.89 4.79
CA GLY A 138 27.65 7.05 3.42
C GLY A 138 26.76 6.41 2.34
N TYR A 139 25.54 5.98 2.67
CA TYR A 139 24.56 5.57 1.66
C TYR A 139 24.10 6.79 0.87
N ASN A 140 24.09 6.68 -0.46
CA ASN A 140 23.78 7.81 -1.33
C ASN A 140 22.75 7.51 -2.42
N ARG A 141 22.33 6.24 -2.57
CA ARG A 141 21.19 5.89 -3.41
C ARG A 141 20.17 5.14 -2.56
N ILE A 142 18.94 5.66 -2.51
CA ILE A 142 17.90 5.17 -1.59
C ILE A 142 16.64 4.82 -2.36
N ALA A 143 16.15 3.58 -2.21
CA ALA A 143 14.81 3.19 -2.62
C ALA A 143 13.88 3.26 -1.40
N LEU A 144 12.86 4.12 -1.46
CA LEU A 144 11.78 4.17 -0.48
C LEU A 144 10.64 3.27 -0.93
N THR A 145 10.15 2.42 -0.06
CA THR A 145 8.93 1.63 -0.26
C THR A 145 8.04 1.73 0.97
N CYS A 146 6.76 1.47 0.83
CA CYS A 146 5.82 1.62 1.94
C CYS A 146 4.89 0.41 2.07
N LEU A 147 4.36 0.21 3.27
CA LEU A 147 3.39 -0.83 3.58
C LEU A 147 1.96 -0.27 3.67
N ASP A 148 1.69 0.84 2.99
CA ASP A 148 0.35 1.41 2.86
C ASP A 148 -0.48 0.60 1.88
N ILE A 149 -1.79 0.52 2.15
CA ILE A 149 -2.73 -0.24 1.33
C ILE A 149 -3.20 0.60 0.13
N ILE A 150 -3.46 1.89 0.34
CA ILE A 150 -3.97 2.85 -0.65
C ILE A 150 -3.14 4.14 -0.63
N PRO A 151 -3.19 4.99 -1.67
CA PRO A 151 -2.51 6.29 -1.70
C PRO A 151 -3.26 7.35 -0.89
N GLY A 152 -3.45 7.09 0.42
CA GLY A 152 -4.13 7.98 1.36
C GLY A 152 -3.18 8.94 2.08
N MET A 153 -3.65 9.51 3.21
CA MET A 153 -2.92 10.50 4.00
C MET A 153 -1.55 10.00 4.48
N GLU A 154 -1.45 8.71 4.86
CA GLU A 154 -0.18 8.12 5.28
C GLU A 154 0.84 8.06 4.14
N TYR A 155 0.40 7.71 2.94
CA TYR A 155 1.26 7.74 1.76
C TYR A 155 1.66 9.17 1.39
N ALA A 156 0.76 10.16 1.56
CA ALA A 156 1.07 11.57 1.34
C ALA A 156 2.22 12.05 2.26
N TYR A 157 2.26 11.62 3.52
CA TYR A 157 3.39 11.90 4.42
C TYR A 157 4.70 11.32 3.85
N LYS A 158 4.69 10.07 3.39
CA LYS A 158 5.89 9.39 2.84
C LYS A 158 6.38 10.05 1.55
N THR A 159 5.46 10.54 0.71
CA THR A 159 5.83 11.31 -0.48
C THR A 159 6.40 12.68 -0.12
N ALA A 160 5.92 13.32 0.96
CA ALA A 160 6.49 14.55 1.48
C ALA A 160 7.93 14.33 1.99
N VAL A 161 8.19 13.22 2.70
CA VAL A 161 9.55 12.82 3.09
C VAL A 161 10.46 12.69 1.86
N TYR A 162 10.00 11.97 0.83
CA TYR A 162 10.74 11.87 -0.43
C TYR A 162 11.03 13.26 -1.02
N ASP A 163 10.05 14.12 -1.15
CA ASP A 163 10.20 15.43 -1.78
C ASP A 163 11.16 16.36 -1.01
N ILE A 164 11.17 16.29 0.32
CA ILE A 164 12.03 17.11 1.19
C ILE A 164 13.47 16.59 1.18
N TYR A 165 13.68 15.28 1.20
CA TYR A 165 14.99 14.69 1.43
C TYR A 165 15.72 14.23 0.15
N LYS A 166 15.02 14.06 -0.99
CA LYS A 166 15.61 13.55 -2.23
C LYS A 166 16.88 14.28 -2.70
N THR A 167 16.93 15.60 -2.52
CA THR A 167 18.08 16.41 -2.94
C THR A 167 19.35 16.18 -2.13
N GLN A 168 19.25 15.49 -1.00
CA GLN A 168 20.39 15.16 -0.15
C GLN A 168 21.13 13.89 -0.59
N PHE A 169 20.63 13.19 -1.61
CA PHE A 169 21.14 11.91 -2.09
C PHE A 169 21.50 12.00 -3.58
N LYS A 170 22.40 11.09 -4.01
CA LYS A 170 22.77 10.95 -5.42
C LYS A 170 21.58 10.54 -6.28
N LYS A 171 20.81 9.58 -5.78
CA LYS A 171 19.56 9.10 -6.39
C LYS A 171 18.58 8.65 -5.32
N MET A 172 17.33 8.98 -5.50
CA MET A 172 16.27 8.50 -4.61
C MET A 172 15.05 8.12 -5.43
N THR A 173 14.43 7.00 -5.06
CA THR A 173 13.15 6.57 -5.62
C THR A 173 12.12 6.40 -4.52
N ILE A 174 10.84 6.52 -4.86
CA ILE A 174 9.73 6.13 -4.00
C ILE A 174 8.75 5.27 -4.78
N GLY A 175 8.45 4.08 -4.23
CA GLY A 175 7.46 3.15 -4.76
C GLY A 175 6.03 3.58 -4.46
N THR A 176 5.08 2.89 -5.08
CA THR A 176 3.65 3.08 -4.84
C THR A 176 3.18 2.28 -3.62
N PRO A 177 2.01 2.61 -3.02
CA PRO A 177 1.36 1.73 -2.07
C PRO A 177 0.90 0.42 -2.73
N LEU A 178 0.39 -0.50 -1.92
CA LEU A 178 -0.04 -1.84 -2.36
C LEU A 178 -1.01 -1.77 -3.54
N MET A 179 -2.05 -0.95 -3.43
CA MET A 179 -3.04 -0.67 -4.47
C MET A 179 -2.89 0.77 -4.96
N TYR A 180 -2.39 0.91 -6.18
CA TYR A 180 -2.22 2.20 -6.84
C TYR A 180 -2.90 2.25 -8.19
N TRP A 181 -2.62 1.29 -9.07
CA TRP A 181 -3.19 1.18 -10.40
C TRP A 181 -4.51 0.39 -10.40
N MET A 182 -5.42 0.76 -11.29
CA MET A 182 -6.78 0.19 -11.38
C MET A 182 -7.08 -0.42 -12.76
N GLY A 183 -6.04 -0.80 -13.51
CA GLY A 183 -6.18 -1.45 -14.81
C GLY A 183 -6.45 -0.50 -15.99
N GLN A 184 -6.38 0.83 -15.80
CA GLN A 184 -6.58 1.77 -16.88
C GLN A 184 -5.34 1.95 -17.75
N GLU A 185 -5.53 2.26 -19.03
CA GLU A 185 -4.49 2.62 -20.00
C GLU A 185 -3.30 1.63 -20.08
N GLY A 186 -3.59 0.33 -19.93
CA GLY A 186 -2.59 -0.72 -19.98
C GLY A 186 -1.77 -0.91 -18.69
N GLN A 187 -2.12 -0.18 -17.63
CA GLN A 187 -1.58 -0.45 -16.30
C GLN A 187 -2.20 -1.73 -15.72
N ARG A 188 -1.49 -2.37 -14.79
CA ARG A 188 -2.04 -3.51 -14.05
C ARG A 188 -3.21 -3.08 -13.17
N ASP A 189 -4.04 -4.03 -12.77
CA ASP A 189 -5.08 -3.82 -11.76
C ASP A 189 -4.60 -4.32 -10.39
N ASP A 190 -3.99 -3.42 -9.62
CA ASP A 190 -3.51 -3.73 -8.27
C ASP A 190 -4.66 -4.08 -7.33
N VAL A 191 -5.81 -3.42 -7.53
CA VAL A 191 -6.99 -3.64 -6.68
C VAL A 191 -7.52 -5.06 -6.89
N GLU A 192 -7.65 -5.51 -8.14
CA GLU A 192 -8.07 -6.88 -8.42
C GLU A 192 -7.07 -7.91 -7.87
N ALA A 193 -5.76 -7.67 -8.05
CA ALA A 193 -4.71 -8.57 -7.56
C ALA A 193 -4.78 -8.76 -6.03
N VAL A 194 -4.97 -7.67 -5.27
CA VAL A 194 -5.11 -7.76 -3.80
C VAL A 194 -6.42 -8.43 -3.42
N MET A 195 -7.55 -8.12 -4.08
CA MET A 195 -8.84 -8.76 -3.80
C MET A 195 -8.81 -10.27 -4.10
N GLN A 196 -8.04 -10.71 -5.09
CA GLN A 196 -7.77 -12.13 -5.34
C GLN A 196 -6.88 -12.74 -4.25
N ALA A 197 -5.81 -12.06 -3.84
CA ALA A 197 -4.89 -12.54 -2.83
C ALA A 197 -5.56 -12.82 -1.47
N ILE A 198 -6.45 -11.92 -1.03
CA ILE A 198 -7.20 -12.10 0.23
C ILE A 198 -8.19 -13.28 0.18
N GLY A 199 -8.57 -13.73 -1.00
CA GLY A 199 -9.47 -14.89 -1.16
C GLY A 199 -8.96 -16.15 -0.47
N SER A 200 -7.64 -16.33 -0.35
CA SER A 200 -7.04 -17.46 0.37
C SER A 200 -7.32 -17.47 1.87
N GLN A 201 -7.72 -16.33 2.45
CA GLN A 201 -8.06 -16.15 3.87
C GLN A 201 -9.57 -16.25 4.12
N MET A 202 -10.39 -16.29 3.07
CA MET A 202 -11.83 -16.34 3.20
C MET A 202 -12.35 -17.75 3.44
N PRO A 203 -13.40 -17.93 4.27
CA PRO A 203 -14.05 -19.22 4.43
C PRO A 203 -14.84 -19.60 3.17
N LYS A 204 -15.16 -20.87 3.04
CA LYS A 204 -16.10 -21.33 2.03
C LYS A 204 -17.52 -20.86 2.38
N LEU A 205 -18.12 -20.05 1.50
CA LEU A 205 -19.40 -19.40 1.76
C LEU A 205 -20.60 -20.27 1.34
N GLY A 206 -21.54 -20.49 2.26
CA GLY A 206 -22.87 -21.03 2.01
C GLY A 206 -23.81 -19.99 1.37
N LYS A 207 -25.09 -20.37 1.20
CA LYS A 207 -26.08 -19.46 0.57
C LYS A 207 -26.38 -18.22 1.41
N LYS A 208 -26.36 -18.35 2.74
CA LYS A 208 -26.70 -17.28 3.69
C LYS A 208 -25.47 -16.68 4.38
N ASP A 209 -24.29 -17.00 3.89
CA ASP A 209 -23.03 -16.51 4.42
C ASP A 209 -22.49 -15.35 3.58
N ALA A 210 -21.82 -14.42 4.24
CA ALA A 210 -21.05 -13.36 3.60
C ALA A 210 -19.71 -13.13 4.34
N VAL A 211 -18.78 -12.45 3.68
CA VAL A 211 -17.59 -11.90 4.32
C VAL A 211 -17.74 -10.39 4.37
N LEU A 212 -17.45 -9.81 5.54
CA LEU A 212 -17.32 -8.38 5.73
C LEU A 212 -15.86 -8.03 5.87
N VAL A 213 -15.35 -7.25 4.92
CA VAL A 213 -13.97 -6.81 4.89
C VAL A 213 -13.90 -5.41 5.48
N MET A 214 -13.34 -5.28 6.69
CA MET A 214 -13.23 -4.02 7.41
C MET A 214 -11.96 -3.28 7.04
N ALA A 215 -12.08 -2.15 6.36
CA ALA A 215 -11.01 -1.22 6.08
C ALA A 215 -10.97 -0.07 7.10
N HIS A 216 -9.86 0.66 7.16
CA HIS A 216 -9.75 1.80 8.08
C HIS A 216 -10.72 2.94 7.71
N GLY A 217 -10.74 3.30 6.45
CA GLY A 217 -11.38 4.54 6.00
C GLY A 217 -10.41 5.72 5.99
N THR A 218 -10.81 6.81 5.36
CA THR A 218 -10.04 8.05 5.32
C THR A 218 -10.93 9.22 4.90
N PRO A 219 -10.75 10.44 5.44
CA PRO A 219 -11.40 11.65 4.95
C PRO A 219 -10.83 12.14 3.61
N ASP A 220 -9.70 11.59 3.17
CA ASP A 220 -9.06 11.90 1.89
C ASP A 220 -9.86 11.34 0.70
N PRO A 221 -9.85 11.98 -0.48
CA PRO A 221 -10.51 11.46 -1.68
C PRO A 221 -10.12 10.02 -2.07
N SER A 222 -8.97 9.52 -1.62
CA SER A 222 -8.59 8.12 -1.79
C SER A 222 -9.54 7.12 -1.12
N ASN A 223 -10.47 7.58 -0.28
CA ASN A 223 -11.58 6.75 0.22
C ASN A 223 -12.38 6.10 -0.92
N ALA A 224 -12.38 6.69 -2.12
CA ALA A 224 -12.99 6.13 -3.33
C ALA A 224 -12.40 4.75 -3.73
N TYR A 225 -11.18 4.42 -3.30
CA TYR A 225 -10.60 3.08 -3.51
C TYR A 225 -11.48 1.96 -2.96
N TYR A 226 -12.18 2.17 -1.85
CA TYR A 226 -13.08 1.17 -1.27
C TYR A 226 -14.25 0.84 -2.20
N SER A 227 -14.75 1.82 -2.98
CA SER A 227 -15.75 1.56 -4.01
C SER A 227 -15.20 0.74 -5.17
N VAL A 228 -13.94 0.98 -5.57
CA VAL A 228 -13.28 0.19 -6.61
C VAL A 228 -13.03 -1.24 -6.11
N MET A 229 -12.58 -1.40 -4.86
CA MET A 229 -12.42 -2.71 -4.23
C MET A 229 -13.75 -3.47 -4.20
N GLN A 230 -14.86 -2.81 -3.84
CA GLN A 230 -16.19 -3.44 -3.86
C GLN A 230 -16.59 -3.90 -5.26
N ASP A 231 -16.29 -3.14 -6.32
CA ASP A 231 -16.53 -3.57 -7.70
C ASP A 231 -15.76 -4.85 -8.04
N ARG A 232 -14.47 -4.94 -7.65
CA ARG A 232 -13.67 -6.14 -7.87
C ARG A 232 -14.15 -7.33 -7.02
N LEU A 233 -14.51 -7.09 -5.75
CA LEU A 233 -15.09 -8.12 -4.87
C LEU A 233 -16.40 -8.66 -5.41
N ASN A 234 -17.26 -7.81 -5.97
CA ASN A 234 -18.52 -8.24 -6.60
C ASN A 234 -18.28 -9.18 -7.79
N LYS A 235 -17.28 -8.89 -8.62
CA LYS A 235 -16.91 -9.73 -9.76
C LYS A 235 -16.30 -11.08 -9.33
N LEU A 236 -15.45 -11.06 -8.30
CA LEU A 236 -14.73 -12.24 -7.84
C LEU A 236 -15.58 -13.18 -6.98
N TYR A 237 -16.52 -12.62 -6.18
CA TYR A 237 -17.20 -13.36 -5.12
C TYR A 237 -18.74 -13.25 -5.17
N ASP A 238 -19.30 -12.94 -6.34
CA ASP A 238 -20.75 -12.91 -6.59
C ASP A 238 -21.54 -12.07 -5.55
N GLY A 239 -20.96 -10.92 -5.17
CA GLY A 239 -21.57 -9.98 -4.22
C GLY A 239 -21.76 -10.51 -2.79
N LYS A 240 -21.02 -11.55 -2.41
CA LYS A 240 -21.01 -12.11 -1.04
C LYS A 240 -19.89 -11.57 -0.16
N VAL A 241 -19.00 -10.79 -0.70
CA VAL A 241 -17.94 -10.10 0.03
C VAL A 241 -18.22 -8.61 -0.03
N MET A 242 -18.35 -7.97 1.11
CA MET A 242 -18.68 -6.55 1.23
C MET A 242 -17.60 -5.84 2.02
N ILE A 243 -17.17 -4.69 1.50
CA ILE A 243 -16.24 -3.83 2.20
C ILE A 243 -16.99 -2.75 2.98
N TYR A 244 -16.50 -2.44 4.16
CA TYR A 244 -16.93 -1.30 4.95
C TYR A 244 -15.74 -0.71 5.71
N THR A 245 -15.90 0.46 6.30
CA THR A 245 -14.82 1.19 6.95
C THR A 245 -15.17 1.53 8.41
N VAL A 246 -14.12 1.69 9.23
CA VAL A 246 -14.24 2.17 10.61
C VAL A 246 -14.47 3.69 10.61
N GLU A 247 -13.66 4.44 9.87
CA GLU A 247 -13.61 5.91 9.91
C GLU A 247 -13.86 6.55 8.54
N GLY A 248 -14.64 5.91 7.67
CA GLY A 248 -14.87 6.40 6.32
C GLY A 248 -16.23 6.00 5.79
N TRP A 249 -16.29 5.73 4.47
CA TRP A 249 -17.48 5.28 3.80
C TRP A 249 -17.12 4.13 2.82
N PRO A 250 -17.99 3.09 2.69
CA PRO A 250 -19.24 2.86 3.43
C PRO A 250 -19.01 2.47 4.90
N SER A 251 -19.96 2.83 5.75
CA SER A 251 -19.98 2.41 7.16
C SER A 251 -20.65 1.03 7.34
N LEU A 252 -20.61 0.49 8.56
CA LEU A 252 -21.31 -0.75 8.85
C LEU A 252 -22.84 -0.58 8.72
N GLU A 253 -23.37 0.58 9.07
CA GLU A 253 -24.79 0.94 8.94
C GLU A 253 -25.27 0.92 7.50
N ASP A 254 -24.39 1.24 6.53
CA ASP A 254 -24.69 1.14 5.09
C ASP A 254 -24.76 -0.31 4.60
N ILE A 255 -24.07 -1.22 5.29
CA ILE A 255 -23.95 -2.63 4.91
C ILE A 255 -25.09 -3.48 5.50
N ILE A 256 -25.52 -3.22 6.73
CA ILE A 256 -26.58 -4.00 7.42
C ILE A 256 -27.85 -4.14 6.58
N PRO A 257 -28.43 -3.09 5.97
CA PRO A 257 -29.60 -3.22 5.12
C PRO A 257 -29.37 -4.13 3.89
N GLN A 258 -28.15 -4.11 3.34
CA GLN A 258 -27.80 -4.95 2.20
C GLN A 258 -27.73 -6.44 2.59
N LEU A 259 -27.16 -6.76 3.77
CA LEU A 259 -27.13 -8.12 4.31
C LEU A 259 -28.54 -8.66 4.50
N LYS A 260 -29.44 -7.87 5.10
CA LYS A 260 -30.84 -8.23 5.31
C LYS A 260 -31.58 -8.44 3.98
N ALA A 261 -31.41 -7.55 3.03
CA ALA A 261 -32.03 -7.67 1.70
C ALA A 261 -31.59 -8.94 0.95
N LYS A 262 -30.36 -9.39 1.16
CA LYS A 262 -29.81 -10.64 0.59
C LYS A 262 -30.16 -11.89 1.43
N GLY A 263 -30.82 -11.74 2.58
CA GLY A 263 -31.15 -12.83 3.49
C GLY A 263 -29.92 -13.47 4.14
N ILE A 264 -28.82 -12.73 4.28
CA ILE A 264 -27.61 -13.15 4.98
C ILE A 264 -27.90 -13.17 6.48
N ASN A 265 -27.53 -14.26 7.15
CA ASN A 265 -27.69 -14.42 8.59
C ASN A 265 -26.42 -14.91 9.31
N HIS A 266 -25.31 -15.04 8.56
CA HIS A 266 -24.02 -15.37 9.10
C HIS A 266 -22.93 -14.62 8.31
N VAL A 267 -22.00 -13.97 9.02
CA VAL A 267 -20.88 -13.26 8.41
C VAL A 267 -19.56 -13.65 9.05
N THR A 268 -18.52 -13.69 8.25
CA THR A 268 -17.12 -13.67 8.73
C THR A 268 -16.57 -12.28 8.54
N MET A 269 -16.13 -11.64 9.61
CA MET A 269 -15.47 -10.33 9.56
C MET A 269 -13.96 -10.51 9.48
N MET A 270 -13.30 -9.75 8.62
CA MET A 270 -11.84 -9.74 8.48
C MET A 270 -11.30 -8.33 8.19
N PRO A 271 -10.14 -7.94 8.76
CA PRO A 271 -9.58 -6.62 8.52
C PRO A 271 -8.88 -6.53 7.15
N LEU A 272 -9.04 -5.40 6.46
CA LEU A 272 -8.27 -4.99 5.29
C LEU A 272 -7.21 -3.95 5.71
N MET A 273 -6.35 -4.36 6.61
CA MET A 273 -5.28 -3.54 7.17
C MET A 273 -4.00 -4.37 7.23
N MET A 274 -2.83 -3.72 7.08
CA MET A 274 -1.54 -4.39 7.15
C MET A 274 -1.41 -5.25 8.41
N VAL A 275 -1.91 -4.73 9.53
CA VAL A 275 -1.89 -5.36 10.86
C VAL A 275 -3.30 -5.49 11.41
N ALA A 276 -3.59 -6.58 12.13
CA ALA A 276 -4.79 -6.70 12.96
C ALA A 276 -4.49 -6.11 14.35
N GLY A 277 -4.51 -4.77 14.41
CA GLY A 277 -4.23 -4.00 15.63
C GLY A 277 -5.49 -3.67 16.42
N ASP A 278 -5.54 -2.45 16.94
CA ASP A 278 -6.58 -1.95 17.83
C ASP A 278 -7.98 -2.06 17.21
N HIS A 279 -8.17 -1.52 15.99
CA HIS A 279 -9.45 -1.57 15.29
C HIS A 279 -9.97 -3.00 15.06
N ALA A 280 -9.10 -3.96 14.79
CA ALA A 280 -9.54 -5.35 14.59
C ALA A 280 -9.94 -6.04 15.90
N ASN A 281 -9.24 -5.74 16.99
CA ASN A 281 -9.49 -6.36 18.29
C ASN A 281 -10.63 -5.69 19.07
N ASN A 282 -10.75 -4.37 18.97
CA ASN A 282 -11.73 -3.60 19.73
C ASN A 282 -12.95 -3.23 18.87
N ASP A 283 -12.78 -2.39 17.83
CA ASP A 283 -13.92 -1.91 17.04
C ASP A 283 -14.61 -3.04 16.26
N MET A 284 -13.83 -3.94 15.62
CA MET A 284 -14.42 -5.03 14.84
C MET A 284 -14.98 -6.15 15.72
N ALA A 285 -14.19 -6.68 16.66
CA ALA A 285 -14.46 -7.94 17.33
C ALA A 285 -14.46 -7.86 18.87
N GLY A 286 -14.41 -6.66 19.42
CA GLY A 286 -14.44 -6.43 20.87
C GLY A 286 -15.73 -6.91 21.53
N ALA A 287 -15.72 -6.97 22.87
CA ALA A 287 -16.86 -7.39 23.68
C ALA A 287 -17.86 -6.24 23.98
N GLU A 288 -17.46 -5.01 23.69
CA GLU A 288 -18.27 -3.82 23.98
C GLU A 288 -19.51 -3.78 23.08
N GLU A 289 -20.55 -3.10 23.56
CA GLU A 289 -21.86 -3.07 22.88
C GLU A 289 -21.82 -2.35 21.52
N ASP A 290 -20.88 -1.45 21.32
CA ASP A 290 -20.64 -0.68 20.11
C ASP A 290 -19.64 -1.32 19.16
N SER A 291 -19.07 -2.48 19.52
CA SER A 291 -18.27 -3.23 18.56
C SER A 291 -19.13 -3.70 17.37
N HIS A 292 -18.54 -3.74 16.19
CA HIS A 292 -19.24 -4.11 14.95
C HIS A 292 -19.84 -5.52 15.05
N LYS A 293 -19.14 -6.45 15.73
CA LYS A 293 -19.64 -7.78 16.04
C LYS A 293 -20.92 -7.69 16.88
N SER A 294 -20.91 -6.96 17.99
CA SER A 294 -22.05 -6.82 18.88
C SER A 294 -23.25 -6.16 18.18
N ILE A 295 -23.01 -5.17 17.32
CA ILE A 295 -24.04 -4.52 16.51
C ILE A 295 -24.71 -5.53 15.57
N LEU A 296 -23.93 -6.33 14.83
CA LEU A 296 -24.44 -7.34 13.91
C LEU A 296 -25.21 -8.46 14.64
N GLU A 297 -24.72 -8.89 15.78
CA GLU A 297 -25.40 -9.90 16.62
C GLU A 297 -26.75 -9.39 17.16
N LYS A 298 -26.86 -8.10 17.55
CA LYS A 298 -28.12 -7.44 17.89
C LYS A 298 -29.10 -7.40 16.70
N GLU A 299 -28.60 -7.34 15.49
CA GLU A 299 -29.39 -7.40 14.25
C GLU A 299 -29.79 -8.84 13.83
N GLY A 300 -29.44 -9.84 14.66
CA GLY A 300 -29.74 -11.26 14.42
C GLY A 300 -28.84 -11.95 13.41
N ILE A 301 -27.68 -11.40 13.16
CA ILE A 301 -26.66 -11.94 12.25
C ILE A 301 -25.57 -12.61 13.09
N LYS A 302 -25.32 -13.89 12.87
CA LYS A 302 -24.19 -14.60 13.50
C LYS A 302 -22.87 -14.09 12.96
N VAL A 303 -21.87 -13.90 13.83
CA VAL A 303 -20.58 -13.35 13.48
C VAL A 303 -19.43 -14.27 13.88
N ASP A 304 -18.59 -14.61 12.92
CA ASP A 304 -17.25 -15.14 13.16
C ASP A 304 -16.21 -14.02 12.88
N ALA A 305 -15.19 -13.89 13.73
CA ALA A 305 -14.14 -12.89 13.56
C ALA A 305 -12.82 -13.55 13.18
N TYR A 306 -12.28 -13.19 12.02
CA TYR A 306 -10.97 -13.59 11.54
C TYR A 306 -9.97 -12.44 11.76
N ILE A 307 -9.28 -12.46 12.91
CA ILE A 307 -8.41 -11.36 13.36
C ILE A 307 -6.97 -11.62 12.90
N HIS A 308 -6.74 -11.43 11.60
CA HIS A 308 -5.43 -11.55 10.97
C HIS A 308 -5.19 -10.38 10.01
N GLY A 309 -4.03 -9.75 10.12
CA GLY A 309 -3.66 -8.65 9.22
C GLY A 309 -3.29 -9.14 7.82
N LEU A 310 -3.37 -8.25 6.84
CA LEU A 310 -2.98 -8.55 5.45
C LEU A 310 -1.52 -9.04 5.34
N GLY A 311 -0.63 -8.52 6.20
CA GLY A 311 0.77 -8.95 6.24
C GLY A 311 0.98 -10.40 6.70
N GLU A 312 -0.03 -11.08 7.26
CA GLU A 312 0.05 -12.52 7.54
C GLU A 312 -0.18 -13.37 6.28
N ASN A 313 -0.75 -12.78 5.22
CA ASN A 313 -0.99 -13.46 3.95
C ASN A 313 0.26 -13.40 3.07
N GLN A 314 0.86 -14.56 2.77
CA GLN A 314 2.05 -14.64 1.95
C GLN A 314 1.85 -14.06 0.53
N ASN A 315 0.67 -14.22 -0.07
CA ASN A 315 0.39 -13.66 -1.39
C ASN A 315 0.37 -12.12 -1.35
N VAL A 316 -0.14 -11.53 -0.25
CA VAL A 316 -0.12 -10.09 -0.06
C VAL A 316 1.30 -9.59 0.23
N ARG A 317 2.09 -10.30 1.06
CA ARG A 317 3.50 -9.95 1.28
C ARG A 317 4.28 -9.96 -0.03
N GLN A 318 4.03 -10.94 -0.91
CA GLN A 318 4.68 -10.97 -2.23
C GLN A 318 4.36 -9.70 -3.04
N LEU A 319 3.12 -9.21 -3.02
CA LEU A 319 2.78 -7.95 -3.69
C LEU A 319 3.54 -6.75 -3.10
N PHE A 320 3.78 -6.71 -1.80
CA PHE A 320 4.65 -5.68 -1.19
C PHE A 320 6.12 -5.82 -1.61
N VAL A 321 6.63 -7.05 -1.73
CA VAL A 321 7.97 -7.30 -2.29
C VAL A 321 8.04 -6.79 -3.73
N ASP A 322 6.99 -7.00 -4.52
CA ASP A 322 6.93 -6.49 -5.90
C ASP A 322 6.95 -4.96 -5.93
N ARG A 323 6.25 -4.26 -5.00
CA ARG A 323 6.33 -2.78 -4.87
C ARG A 323 7.75 -2.32 -4.51
N ALA A 324 8.42 -3.03 -3.60
CA ALA A 324 9.82 -2.74 -3.25
C ALA A 324 10.76 -2.96 -4.44
N ASN A 325 10.56 -4.04 -5.21
CA ASN A 325 11.31 -4.32 -6.42
C ASN A 325 11.13 -3.24 -7.49
N GLU A 326 9.93 -2.68 -7.63
CA GLU A 326 9.67 -1.58 -8.57
C GLU A 326 10.48 -0.31 -8.20
N ALA A 327 10.47 0.08 -6.92
CA ALA A 327 11.26 1.20 -6.44
C ALA A 327 12.77 0.94 -6.60
N TRP A 328 13.22 -0.29 -6.31
CA TRP A 328 14.60 -0.71 -6.48
C TRP A 328 15.04 -0.71 -7.95
N ASN A 329 14.24 -1.28 -8.84
CA ASN A 329 14.55 -1.30 -10.27
C ASN A 329 14.65 0.11 -10.87
N ALA A 330 13.80 1.03 -10.42
CA ALA A 330 13.90 2.44 -10.79
C ALA A 330 15.17 3.10 -10.23
N LEU A 331 15.65 2.66 -9.05
CA LEU A 331 16.95 3.12 -8.50
C LEU A 331 18.12 2.62 -9.35
N GLU A 332 18.07 1.35 -9.79
CA GLU A 332 19.11 0.71 -10.60
C GLU A 332 19.11 1.16 -12.07
N ALA A 333 17.96 1.56 -12.61
CA ALA A 333 17.85 1.98 -14.00
C ALA A 333 18.81 3.13 -14.31
N GLU A 334 19.64 2.97 -15.33
CA GLU A 334 20.41 4.06 -15.92
C GLU A 334 19.46 5.01 -16.68
N LYS A 335 19.80 6.30 -16.72
CA LYS A 335 19.02 7.31 -17.46
C LYS A 335 19.17 7.15 -18.95
#